data_c8d1e6292c199dd958cd66ee948d1e68
#
_entry.id   c8d1e6292c199dd958cd66ee948d1e68
#
_cell.length_a   1.000
_cell.length_b   1.000
_cell.length_c   1.000
_cell.angle_alpha   90.00
_cell.angle_beta   90.00
_cell.angle_gamma   90.00
#
_symmetry.space_group_name_H-M   'P 1'
#
loop_
_entity.id
_entity.type
_entity.pdbx_description
1 polymer ?
#
loop_
_entity_poly.entity_id
_entity_poly.type
_entity_poly.pdbx_seq_one_letter_code
_entity_poly.pdbx_strand_id
1 'polypeptide(L)'
;MKHHILTLCLFSVQAIAQPKIHFDFLSHNEESSQWNGTPYYNTNRLKLISLANYFQTNGMTWNMQSDWRYLISVLTKETAALMQSTNNKSILRWMHEDKGVEMDPHAHESQYIYPDVAKLLDSIGLPESKVMGGSIYNDSNGVNVWTNLVNGQYGLVFPNYFWQPDCMMGGGTPNHVNDLKYFGFWNPQDTANYLIHDSTSHLRHIGVGCEIKIKDTISFSFIMSQVNDVVNAVQSGQYPSNGFYVQTIFFEQGDLNDTAFYNKVIAVADSVNAFVMAGVAQWSTLKQSYTEWETIYNAQVFQWECGQMSIKINETASQLITVYPVPSSGKIIFDLKSSGVQELEVYNQEGKLVLQKQVSGPGNEADLRSFPGGIYLYRLSNHEEITAEGKFILE
;
A
#
# COMPACT_ATOMS: atom_id res chain seq x y z
N MET A 1 -51.96 11.94 -45.27
CA MET A 1 -51.34 12.21 -43.99
C MET A 1 -50.12 11.29 -43.86
N LYS A 2 -48.92 11.86 -43.97
CA LYS A 2 -47.65 11.08 -43.83
C LYS A 2 -47.22 11.22 -42.35
N HIS A 3 -47.19 10.11 -41.62
CA HIS A 3 -46.69 10.03 -40.25
C HIS A 3 -45.17 9.90 -40.29
N HIS A 4 -44.47 10.94 -39.81
CA HIS A 4 -43.04 10.86 -39.56
C HIS A 4 -42.83 10.28 -38.14
N ILE A 5 -42.31 9.08 -38.05
CA ILE A 5 -41.86 8.47 -36.79
C ILE A 5 -40.45 9.04 -36.52
N LEU A 6 -40.34 9.86 -35.49
CA LEU A 6 -39.08 10.38 -34.99
C LEU A 6 -38.47 9.31 -34.06
N THR A 7 -37.47 8.58 -34.54
CA THR A 7 -36.72 7.61 -33.70
C THR A 7 -35.73 8.37 -32.86
N LEU A 8 -36.03 8.50 -31.56
CA LEU A 8 -35.13 9.11 -30.59
C LEU A 8 -34.05 8.05 -30.21
N CYS A 9 -32.84 8.17 -30.76
CA CYS A 9 -31.71 7.38 -30.31
C CYS A 9 -31.21 7.94 -28.96
N LEU A 10 -31.58 7.26 -27.87
CA LEU A 10 -30.99 7.49 -26.56
C LEU A 10 -29.56 6.90 -26.57
N PHE A 11 -28.58 7.76 -26.76
CA PHE A 11 -27.20 7.41 -26.44
C PHE A 11 -27.08 7.40 -24.92
N SER A 12 -27.03 6.20 -24.32
CA SER A 12 -26.60 6.04 -22.94
C SER A 12 -25.10 6.35 -22.90
N VAL A 13 -24.75 7.55 -22.48
CA VAL A 13 -23.38 7.83 -22.04
C VAL A 13 -23.18 7.00 -20.76
N GLN A 14 -22.51 5.87 -20.88
CA GLN A 14 -22.00 5.18 -19.70
C GLN A 14 -20.95 6.13 -19.10
N ALA A 15 -21.32 6.80 -18.02
CA ALA A 15 -20.34 7.46 -17.18
C ALA A 15 -19.40 6.35 -16.69
N ILE A 16 -18.19 6.32 -17.21
CA ILE A 16 -17.13 5.45 -16.66
C ILE A 16 -16.92 5.99 -15.25
N ALA A 17 -17.40 5.25 -14.25
CA ALA A 17 -17.13 5.59 -12.87
C ALA A 17 -15.61 5.59 -12.69
N GLN A 18 -15.08 6.62 -12.03
CA GLN A 18 -13.66 6.65 -11.71
C GLN A 18 -13.31 5.43 -10.85
N PRO A 19 -12.11 4.85 -11.03
CA PRO A 19 -11.70 3.69 -10.24
C PRO A 19 -11.67 4.09 -8.77
N LYS A 20 -12.21 3.22 -7.91
CA LYS A 20 -12.09 3.38 -6.47
C LYS A 20 -10.77 2.81 -6.00
N ILE A 21 -10.21 3.46 -4.98
CA ILE A 21 -9.05 2.93 -4.27
C ILE A 21 -9.57 1.96 -3.22
N HIS A 22 -8.99 0.76 -3.18
CA HIS A 22 -9.26 -0.27 -2.16
C HIS A 22 -8.26 -0.08 -1.03
N PHE A 23 -8.66 0.54 0.07
CA PHE A 23 -7.83 0.64 1.25
C PHE A 23 -7.97 -0.61 2.12
N ASP A 24 -6.84 -1.13 2.56
CA ASP A 24 -6.75 -2.21 3.52
C ASP A 24 -5.81 -1.84 4.67
N PHE A 25 -6.31 -1.92 5.91
CA PHE A 25 -5.44 -1.89 7.08
C PHE A 25 -4.82 -3.27 7.25
N LEU A 26 -3.50 -3.32 7.15
CA LEU A 26 -2.73 -4.55 7.23
C LEU A 26 -1.88 -4.57 8.48
N SER A 27 -1.93 -5.64 9.26
CA SER A 27 -1.01 -5.82 10.38
C SER A 27 -0.26 -7.13 10.30
N HIS A 28 1.02 -7.07 10.66
CA HIS A 28 1.85 -8.26 10.90
C HIS A 28 2.10 -8.46 12.39
N ASN A 29 2.41 -9.69 12.76
CA ASN A 29 3.00 -10.02 14.05
C ASN A 29 4.23 -10.89 13.81
N GLU A 30 5.35 -10.24 13.65
CA GLU A 30 6.63 -10.87 13.36
C GLU A 30 7.05 -11.93 14.40
N GLU A 31 8.08 -12.75 14.11
CA GLU A 31 8.63 -13.80 14.95
C GLU A 31 9.24 -13.29 16.28
N SER A 32 8.56 -12.39 16.98
CA SER A 32 9.04 -11.81 18.22
C SER A 32 8.95 -12.77 19.41
N SER A 33 10.04 -12.92 20.15
CA SER A 33 10.04 -13.70 21.40
C SER A 33 9.16 -13.09 22.48
N GLN A 34 8.75 -11.83 22.37
CA GLN A 34 7.85 -11.15 23.31
C GLN A 34 6.48 -11.84 23.41
N TRP A 35 6.04 -12.50 22.32
CA TRP A 35 4.79 -13.26 22.33
C TRP A 35 4.78 -14.42 23.33
N ASN A 36 5.95 -14.92 23.74
CA ASN A 36 6.06 -15.95 24.77
C ASN A 36 5.64 -15.42 26.16
N GLY A 37 5.72 -14.11 26.39
CA GLY A 37 5.37 -13.47 27.65
C GLY A 37 3.86 -13.27 27.82
N THR A 38 3.25 -13.89 28.84
CA THR A 38 1.81 -13.75 29.11
C THR A 38 1.36 -12.30 29.36
N PRO A 39 2.09 -11.45 30.10
CA PRO A 39 1.70 -10.05 30.26
C PRO A 39 1.67 -9.28 28.95
N TYR A 40 2.66 -9.47 28.08
CA TYR A 40 2.73 -8.82 26.78
C TYR A 40 1.55 -9.26 25.88
N TYR A 41 1.30 -10.56 25.80
CA TYR A 41 0.17 -11.14 25.10
C TYR A 41 -1.17 -10.58 25.58
N ASN A 42 -1.40 -10.57 26.89
CA ASN A 42 -2.67 -10.09 27.47
C ASN A 42 -2.90 -8.60 27.21
N THR A 43 -1.85 -7.77 27.27
CA THR A 43 -1.94 -6.35 26.92
C THR A 43 -2.35 -6.18 25.48
N ASN A 44 -1.66 -6.89 24.57
CA ASN A 44 -1.97 -6.83 23.14
C ASN A 44 -3.38 -7.31 22.85
N ARG A 45 -3.81 -8.42 23.46
CA ARG A 45 -5.16 -8.95 23.33
C ARG A 45 -6.25 -7.92 23.63
N LEU A 46 -6.08 -7.12 24.68
CA LEU A 46 -7.03 -6.04 25.01
C LEU A 46 -7.05 -4.94 23.95
N LYS A 47 -5.89 -4.61 23.37
CA LYS A 47 -5.79 -3.64 22.28
C LYS A 47 -6.45 -4.18 21.01
N LEU A 48 -6.27 -5.47 20.70
CA LEU A 48 -6.95 -6.12 19.56
C LEU A 48 -8.48 -6.10 19.71
N ILE A 49 -9.00 -6.40 20.90
CA ILE A 49 -10.43 -6.31 21.17
C ILE A 49 -10.95 -4.88 20.92
N SER A 50 -10.23 -3.89 21.42
CA SER A 50 -10.62 -2.48 21.26
C SER A 50 -10.58 -2.05 19.80
N LEU A 51 -9.51 -2.40 19.07
CA LEU A 51 -9.34 -2.03 17.67
C LEU A 51 -10.35 -2.72 16.75
N ALA A 52 -10.60 -4.03 16.96
CA ALA A 52 -11.56 -4.79 16.16
C ALA A 52 -12.99 -4.28 16.36
N ASN A 53 -13.36 -3.92 17.59
CA ASN A 53 -14.65 -3.27 17.86
C ASN A 53 -14.75 -1.91 17.18
N TYR A 54 -13.69 -1.11 17.23
CA TYR A 54 -13.64 0.21 16.61
C TYR A 54 -13.83 0.09 15.08
N PHE A 55 -13.08 -0.79 14.43
CA PHE A 55 -13.15 -0.98 12.97
C PHE A 55 -14.51 -1.47 12.54
N GLN A 56 -15.05 -2.49 13.20
CA GLN A 56 -16.39 -2.99 12.90
C GLN A 56 -17.47 -1.91 13.04
N THR A 57 -17.41 -1.12 14.12
CA THR A 57 -18.40 -0.07 14.39
C THR A 57 -18.38 1.02 13.32
N ASN A 58 -17.22 1.30 12.73
CA ASN A 58 -17.03 2.31 11.70
C ASN A 58 -17.03 1.75 10.27
N GLY A 59 -17.34 0.45 10.09
CA GLY A 59 -17.39 -0.19 8.77
C GLY A 59 -16.05 -0.30 8.05
N MET A 60 -14.95 -0.29 8.81
CA MET A 60 -13.58 -0.41 8.29
C MET A 60 -13.17 -1.88 8.20
N THR A 61 -12.33 -2.23 7.22
CA THR A 61 -11.74 -3.57 7.09
C THR A 61 -10.36 -3.63 7.72
N TRP A 62 -9.98 -4.82 8.12
CA TRP A 62 -8.65 -5.12 8.66
C TRP A 62 -8.20 -6.50 8.21
N ASN A 63 -6.99 -6.59 7.69
CA ASN A 63 -6.32 -7.81 7.30
C ASN A 63 -5.15 -8.07 8.26
N MET A 64 -5.18 -9.18 8.95
CA MET A 64 -4.14 -9.58 9.89
C MET A 64 -3.36 -10.76 9.34
N GLN A 65 -2.08 -10.55 9.08
CA GLN A 65 -1.16 -11.59 8.63
C GLN A 65 -0.34 -12.09 9.81
N SER A 66 -0.55 -13.34 10.18
CA SER A 66 -0.04 -13.89 11.43
C SER A 66 1.09 -14.88 11.24
N ASP A 67 2.17 -14.67 12.00
CA ASP A 67 3.31 -15.57 12.12
C ASP A 67 3.11 -16.63 13.22
N TRP A 68 3.86 -17.71 13.12
CA TRP A 68 3.76 -18.89 13.98
C TRP A 68 3.90 -18.61 15.48
N ARG A 69 4.78 -17.70 15.91
CA ARG A 69 4.99 -17.43 17.35
C ARG A 69 3.76 -16.87 18.02
N TYR A 70 3.10 -15.96 17.35
CA TYR A 70 1.86 -15.39 17.85
C TYR A 70 0.75 -16.45 17.86
N LEU A 71 0.62 -17.25 16.79
CA LEU A 71 -0.40 -18.30 16.69
C LEU A 71 -0.24 -19.39 17.78
N ILE A 72 1.00 -19.80 18.09
CA ILE A 72 1.27 -20.69 19.23
C ILE A 72 0.87 -20.03 20.56
N SER A 73 1.10 -18.72 20.71
CA SER A 73 0.66 -17.99 21.89
C SER A 73 -0.86 -17.96 22.01
N VAL A 74 -1.59 -17.80 20.91
CA VAL A 74 -3.06 -17.93 20.89
C VAL A 74 -3.48 -19.33 21.35
N LEU A 75 -2.90 -20.38 20.74
CA LEU A 75 -3.25 -21.76 21.08
C LEU A 75 -2.98 -22.16 22.53
N THR A 76 -1.97 -21.52 23.16
CA THR A 76 -1.51 -21.93 24.50
C THR A 76 -1.98 -21.01 25.62
N LYS A 77 -2.35 -19.75 25.34
CA LYS A 77 -2.70 -18.76 26.34
C LYS A 77 -4.19 -18.42 26.43
N GLU A 78 -4.98 -18.71 25.40
CA GLU A 78 -6.42 -18.48 25.41
C GLU A 78 -7.12 -19.46 26.38
N THR A 79 -7.25 -19.03 27.62
CA THR A 79 -7.98 -19.76 28.65
C THR A 79 -9.49 -19.49 28.56
N ALA A 80 -10.30 -20.38 29.13
CA ALA A 80 -11.76 -20.17 29.19
C ALA A 80 -12.13 -18.82 29.84
N ALA A 81 -11.34 -18.36 30.84
CA ALA A 81 -11.55 -17.07 31.49
C ALA A 81 -11.28 -15.89 30.52
N LEU A 82 -10.22 -15.95 29.71
CA LEU A 82 -9.93 -14.92 28.70
C LEU A 82 -11.00 -14.90 27.61
N MET A 83 -11.41 -16.08 27.14
CA MET A 83 -12.40 -16.23 26.07
C MET A 83 -13.80 -15.73 26.45
N GLN A 84 -14.13 -15.59 27.73
CA GLN A 84 -15.40 -14.98 28.16
C GLN A 84 -15.60 -13.57 27.59
N SER A 85 -14.53 -12.78 27.43
CA SER A 85 -14.58 -11.44 26.85
C SER A 85 -14.73 -11.43 25.32
N THR A 86 -14.68 -12.58 24.68
CA THR A 86 -14.74 -12.79 23.22
C THR A 86 -15.72 -13.90 22.84
N ASN A 87 -16.91 -13.88 23.45
CA ASN A 87 -18.01 -14.81 23.17
C ASN A 87 -17.60 -16.30 23.27
N ASN A 88 -16.72 -16.65 24.20
CA ASN A 88 -16.12 -17.97 24.39
C ASN A 88 -15.31 -18.49 23.17
N LYS A 89 -14.79 -17.58 22.36
CA LYS A 89 -13.88 -17.86 21.25
C LYS A 89 -12.47 -17.37 21.57
N SER A 90 -11.45 -18.00 20.99
CA SER A 90 -10.11 -17.41 20.99
C SER A 90 -10.12 -16.04 20.33
N ILE A 91 -9.16 -15.19 20.66
CA ILE A 91 -9.14 -13.81 20.15
C ILE A 91 -9.21 -13.75 18.62
N LEU A 92 -8.45 -14.57 17.89
CA LEU A 92 -8.45 -14.57 16.44
C LEU A 92 -9.76 -15.08 15.83
N ARG A 93 -10.33 -16.14 16.41
CA ARG A 93 -11.63 -16.62 15.99
C ARG A 93 -12.72 -15.57 16.16
N TRP A 94 -12.72 -14.89 17.31
CA TRP A 94 -13.67 -13.83 17.58
C TRP A 94 -13.46 -12.63 16.62
N MET A 95 -12.21 -12.22 16.37
CA MET A 95 -11.92 -11.15 15.43
C MET A 95 -12.40 -11.50 14.02
N HIS A 96 -12.20 -12.74 13.58
CA HIS A 96 -12.66 -13.17 12.26
C HIS A 96 -14.18 -13.30 12.19
N GLU A 97 -14.76 -14.15 13.06
CA GLU A 97 -16.18 -14.55 12.96
C GLU A 97 -17.15 -13.44 13.39
N ASP A 98 -16.78 -12.64 14.40
CA ASP A 98 -17.67 -11.64 15.01
C ASP A 98 -17.33 -10.21 14.55
N LYS A 99 -16.13 -9.96 14.04
CA LYS A 99 -15.63 -8.63 13.68
C LYS A 99 -15.24 -8.46 12.22
N GLY A 100 -15.19 -9.55 11.45
CA GLY A 100 -14.90 -9.52 10.03
C GLY A 100 -13.45 -9.24 9.68
N VAL A 101 -12.51 -9.43 10.63
CA VAL A 101 -11.08 -9.31 10.36
C VAL A 101 -10.64 -10.51 9.52
N GLU A 102 -9.97 -10.24 8.39
CA GLU A 102 -9.36 -11.30 7.56
C GLU A 102 -8.08 -11.79 8.22
N MET A 103 -7.84 -13.12 8.12
CA MET A 103 -6.71 -13.78 8.77
C MET A 103 -5.93 -14.57 7.73
N ASP A 104 -4.70 -14.15 7.44
CA ASP A 104 -3.83 -14.79 6.47
C ASP A 104 -2.54 -15.30 7.12
N PRO A 105 -1.94 -16.38 6.57
CA PRO A 105 -0.63 -16.82 7.00
C PRO A 105 0.47 -15.82 6.58
N HIS A 106 1.42 -15.59 7.48
CA HIS A 106 2.64 -14.86 7.27
C HIS A 106 3.81 -15.72 7.73
N ALA A 107 4.82 -15.90 6.90
CA ALA A 107 5.99 -16.69 7.27
C ALA A 107 7.25 -16.14 6.60
N HIS A 108 8.38 -16.39 7.25
CA HIS A 108 9.72 -16.10 6.75
C HIS A 108 10.50 -17.39 6.40
N GLU A 109 9.77 -18.50 6.20
CA GLU A 109 10.34 -19.82 5.86
C GLU A 109 11.47 -20.25 6.82
N SER A 110 11.25 -20.01 8.13
CA SER A 110 12.20 -20.30 9.20
C SER A 110 11.94 -21.68 9.84
N GLN A 111 11.51 -21.73 11.11
CA GLN A 111 11.14 -22.95 11.83
C GLN A 111 9.77 -23.49 11.39
N TYR A 112 8.89 -22.61 10.98
CA TYR A 112 7.56 -22.88 10.42
C TYR A 112 7.52 -22.27 9.03
N ILE A 113 7.12 -23.04 8.06
CA ILE A 113 6.89 -22.60 6.69
C ILE A 113 5.41 -22.30 6.47
N TYR A 114 5.03 -21.70 5.33
CA TYR A 114 3.66 -21.29 5.07
C TYR A 114 2.58 -22.35 5.34
N PRO A 115 2.73 -23.62 4.92
CA PRO A 115 1.77 -24.68 5.28
C PRO A 115 1.63 -24.88 6.78
N ASP A 116 2.73 -24.77 7.53
CA ASP A 116 2.69 -24.93 8.98
C ASP A 116 1.92 -23.78 9.63
N VAL A 117 2.13 -22.54 9.17
CA VAL A 117 1.41 -21.37 9.66
C VAL A 117 -0.08 -21.46 9.29
N ALA A 118 -0.42 -21.86 8.07
CA ALA A 118 -1.78 -22.12 7.66
C ALA A 118 -2.45 -23.21 8.53
N LYS A 119 -1.71 -24.26 8.90
CA LYS A 119 -2.19 -25.31 9.82
C LYS A 119 -2.41 -24.79 11.24
N LEU A 120 -1.60 -23.86 11.72
CA LEU A 120 -1.83 -23.23 13.02
C LEU A 120 -3.12 -22.42 13.03
N LEU A 121 -3.40 -21.65 11.96
CA LEU A 121 -4.67 -20.94 11.78
C LEU A 121 -5.87 -21.90 11.77
N ASP A 122 -5.79 -23.00 11.01
CA ASP A 122 -6.79 -24.06 11.02
C ASP A 122 -6.97 -24.66 12.43
N SER A 123 -5.89 -24.88 13.19
CA SER A 123 -5.93 -25.42 14.55
C SER A 123 -6.60 -24.48 15.56
N ILE A 124 -6.60 -23.16 15.29
CA ILE A 124 -7.34 -22.15 16.05
C ILE A 124 -8.86 -22.19 15.69
N GLY A 125 -9.22 -22.85 14.59
CA GLY A 125 -10.58 -22.94 14.08
C GLY A 125 -10.95 -21.84 13.11
N LEU A 126 -9.98 -21.27 12.40
CA LEU A 126 -10.17 -20.29 11.33
C LEU A 126 -10.35 -21.00 9.98
N PRO A 127 -11.10 -20.43 9.04
CA PRO A 127 -11.18 -20.97 7.69
C PRO A 127 -9.81 -20.85 6.99
N GLU A 128 -9.57 -21.76 6.05
CA GLU A 128 -8.34 -21.71 5.25
C GLU A 128 -8.29 -20.41 4.44
N SER A 129 -7.19 -19.67 4.55
CA SER A 129 -6.86 -18.59 3.62
C SER A 129 -5.90 -19.10 2.55
N LYS A 130 -6.12 -18.65 1.31
CA LYS A 130 -5.23 -18.83 0.16
C LYS A 130 -4.50 -17.55 -0.22
N VAL A 131 -4.72 -16.47 0.52
CA VAL A 131 -3.93 -15.25 0.46
C VAL A 131 -2.80 -15.35 1.47
N MET A 132 -1.63 -14.85 1.13
CA MET A 132 -0.48 -14.88 2.01
C MET A 132 0.29 -13.56 1.96
N GLY A 133 1.05 -13.28 3.02
CA GLY A 133 2.05 -12.21 3.07
C GLY A 133 3.35 -12.69 3.68
N GLY A 134 4.45 -12.01 3.40
CA GLY A 134 5.76 -12.33 3.92
C GLY A 134 6.85 -12.39 2.85
N SER A 135 8.02 -12.90 3.21
CA SER A 135 9.19 -12.94 2.35
C SER A 135 9.44 -14.34 1.82
N ILE A 136 9.52 -14.47 0.49
CA ILE A 136 9.74 -15.74 -0.21
C ILE A 136 11.05 -15.75 -1.01
N TYR A 137 11.80 -14.67 -1.02
CA TYR A 137 12.98 -14.53 -1.87
C TYR A 137 14.24 -15.16 -1.29
N ASN A 138 14.21 -15.58 -0.02
CA ASN A 138 15.38 -16.08 0.66
C ASN A 138 15.59 -17.57 0.39
N ASP A 139 16.20 -17.88 -0.73
CA ASP A 139 16.64 -19.22 -1.09
C ASP A 139 18.09 -19.52 -0.64
N SER A 140 18.65 -18.70 0.27
CA SER A 140 20.03 -18.84 0.75
C SER A 140 20.35 -20.24 1.29
N ASN A 141 19.33 -21.03 1.61
CA ASN A 141 19.46 -22.43 2.03
C ASN A 141 19.25 -23.44 0.89
N GLY A 142 19.16 -23.00 -0.37
CA GLY A 142 18.95 -23.87 -1.53
C GLY A 142 17.52 -24.41 -1.66
N VAL A 143 16.57 -23.86 -0.91
CA VAL A 143 15.14 -24.21 -1.04
C VAL A 143 14.53 -23.33 -2.12
N ASN A 144 13.96 -23.95 -3.15
CA ASN A 144 13.22 -23.22 -4.16
C ASN A 144 11.81 -22.85 -3.62
N VAL A 145 11.77 -21.83 -2.78
CA VAL A 145 10.53 -21.37 -2.12
C VAL A 145 9.48 -21.01 -3.17
N TRP A 146 9.89 -20.38 -4.27
CA TRP A 146 8.98 -20.03 -5.36
C TRP A 146 8.26 -21.25 -5.94
N THR A 147 9.02 -22.29 -6.31
CA THR A 147 8.44 -23.53 -6.84
C THR A 147 7.50 -24.20 -5.83
N ASN A 148 7.85 -24.17 -4.55
CA ASN A 148 7.02 -24.73 -3.49
C ASN A 148 5.69 -23.96 -3.33
N LEU A 149 5.69 -22.64 -3.46
CA LEU A 149 4.47 -21.85 -3.41
C LEU A 149 3.60 -22.06 -4.66
N VAL A 150 4.22 -22.10 -5.83
CA VAL A 150 3.50 -22.35 -7.10
C VAL A 150 2.87 -23.74 -7.13
N ASN A 151 3.57 -24.76 -6.67
CA ASN A 151 3.07 -26.15 -6.70
C ASN A 151 2.31 -26.57 -5.43
N GLY A 152 2.38 -25.76 -4.37
CA GLY A 152 2.00 -26.17 -3.03
C GLY A 152 3.03 -27.11 -2.40
N GLN A 153 2.98 -27.25 -1.11
CA GLN A 153 3.88 -28.13 -0.35
C GLN A 153 3.24 -28.61 0.95
N TYR A 154 3.84 -29.63 1.53
CA TYR A 154 3.51 -30.09 2.87
C TYR A 154 4.29 -29.30 3.92
N GLY A 155 3.70 -29.17 5.11
CA GLY A 155 4.36 -28.52 6.24
C GLY A 155 5.64 -29.24 6.68
N LEU A 156 6.56 -28.49 7.25
CA LEU A 156 7.77 -29.01 7.88
C LEU A 156 7.45 -29.61 9.26
N VAL A 157 6.65 -28.90 10.06
CA VAL A 157 6.21 -29.31 11.40
C VAL A 157 4.95 -30.16 11.31
N PHE A 158 4.11 -29.89 10.32
CA PHE A 158 2.88 -30.65 10.04
C PHE A 158 2.95 -31.38 8.70
N PRO A 159 3.73 -32.48 8.59
CA PRO A 159 4.08 -33.11 7.31
C PRO A 159 2.90 -33.78 6.58
N ASN A 160 1.73 -33.84 7.19
CA ASN A 160 0.50 -34.34 6.57
C ASN A 160 -0.46 -33.22 6.13
N TYR A 161 -0.09 -31.97 6.33
CA TYR A 161 -0.90 -30.84 5.93
C TYR A 161 -0.31 -30.22 4.66
N PHE A 162 -1.05 -30.36 3.56
CA PHE A 162 -0.71 -29.75 2.27
C PHE A 162 -1.39 -28.39 2.16
N TRP A 163 -0.66 -27.38 1.68
CA TRP A 163 -1.21 -26.08 1.43
C TRP A 163 -0.56 -25.43 0.21
N GLN A 164 -1.35 -24.65 -0.53
CA GLN A 164 -0.94 -23.93 -1.73
C GLN A 164 -1.68 -22.59 -1.75
N PRO A 165 -0.97 -21.46 -1.89
CA PRO A 165 -1.62 -20.16 -2.03
C PRO A 165 -2.16 -19.94 -3.45
N ASP A 166 -3.22 -19.13 -3.56
CA ASP A 166 -3.72 -18.61 -4.83
C ASP A 166 -3.18 -17.21 -5.09
N CYS A 167 -2.94 -16.45 -4.02
CA CYS A 167 -2.54 -15.06 -4.11
C CYS A 167 -1.55 -14.67 -3.01
N MET A 168 -0.59 -13.84 -3.36
CA MET A 168 0.41 -13.32 -2.44
C MET A 168 0.48 -11.80 -2.48
N MET A 169 0.79 -11.21 -1.33
CA MET A 169 1.09 -9.79 -1.18
C MET A 169 2.51 -9.65 -0.63
N GLY A 170 3.35 -8.87 -1.30
CA GLY A 170 4.75 -8.69 -0.90
C GLY A 170 5.62 -9.94 -1.07
N GLY A 171 6.86 -9.87 -0.64
CA GLY A 171 7.74 -11.02 -0.43
C GLY A 171 8.44 -11.61 -1.65
N GLY A 172 8.15 -11.16 -2.84
CA GLY A 172 8.67 -11.76 -4.07
C GLY A 172 10.07 -11.33 -4.49
N THR A 173 10.57 -10.23 -3.93
CA THR A 173 11.88 -9.67 -4.30
C THR A 173 12.72 -9.33 -3.08
N PRO A 174 14.07 -9.37 -3.19
CA PRO A 174 14.96 -8.98 -2.08
C PRO A 174 14.62 -7.57 -1.57
N ASN A 175 14.45 -7.45 -0.24
CA ASN A 175 14.11 -6.19 0.44
C ASN A 175 12.83 -5.51 -0.10
N HIS A 176 11.92 -6.26 -0.71
CA HIS A 176 10.69 -5.75 -1.31
C HIS A 176 10.91 -4.62 -2.34
N VAL A 177 12.01 -4.69 -3.10
CA VAL A 177 12.41 -3.58 -4.00
C VAL A 177 11.39 -3.34 -5.10
N ASN A 178 10.74 -4.38 -5.60
CA ASN A 178 9.80 -4.29 -6.71
C ASN A 178 8.36 -4.55 -6.31
N ASP A 179 8.11 -5.49 -5.43
CA ASP A 179 6.77 -5.96 -5.06
C ASP A 179 5.92 -4.91 -4.32
N LEU A 180 6.56 -4.03 -3.54
CA LEU A 180 5.87 -2.93 -2.82
C LEU A 180 5.82 -1.61 -3.59
N LYS A 181 6.10 -1.60 -4.89
CA LYS A 181 6.07 -0.40 -5.73
C LYS A 181 4.95 -0.37 -6.75
N TYR A 182 4.20 -1.45 -6.88
CA TYR A 182 3.23 -1.59 -7.94
C TYR A 182 1.82 -1.79 -7.39
N PHE A 183 0.87 -1.15 -8.03
CA PHE A 183 -0.55 -1.46 -7.90
C PHE A 183 -0.96 -2.55 -8.89
N GLY A 184 -2.04 -3.24 -8.57
CA GLY A 184 -2.73 -4.14 -9.48
C GLY A 184 -2.51 -5.62 -9.20
N PHE A 185 -2.76 -6.43 -10.22
CA PHE A 185 -2.67 -7.89 -10.13
C PHE A 185 -1.95 -8.46 -11.34
N TRP A 186 -1.03 -9.37 -11.10
CA TRP A 186 -0.36 -10.14 -12.14
C TRP A 186 0.12 -11.47 -11.59
N ASN A 187 0.52 -12.39 -12.47
CA ASN A 187 1.13 -13.65 -12.08
C ASN A 187 2.64 -13.54 -12.33
N PRO A 188 3.48 -13.35 -11.32
CA PRO A 188 4.92 -13.26 -11.53
C PRO A 188 5.47 -14.55 -12.15
N GLN A 189 6.45 -14.42 -13.05
CA GLN A 189 7.09 -15.55 -13.69
C GLN A 189 7.96 -16.32 -12.68
N ASP A 190 8.81 -15.60 -11.97
CA ASP A 190 9.68 -16.12 -10.90
C ASP A 190 10.26 -14.95 -10.08
N THR A 191 11.11 -15.23 -9.10
CA THR A 191 11.71 -14.20 -8.24
C THR A 191 12.69 -13.27 -8.96
N ALA A 192 13.32 -13.71 -10.05
CA ALA A 192 14.22 -12.88 -10.86
C ALA A 192 13.45 -12.02 -11.88
N ASN A 193 12.31 -12.53 -12.36
CA ASN A 193 11.44 -11.91 -13.35
C ASN A 193 10.07 -11.57 -12.73
N TYR A 194 10.09 -10.96 -11.57
CA TYR A 194 8.90 -10.77 -10.74
C TYR A 194 7.82 -9.87 -11.38
N LEU A 195 8.25 -8.92 -12.20
CA LEU A 195 7.34 -8.01 -12.92
C LEU A 195 6.91 -8.54 -14.29
N ILE A 196 7.43 -9.68 -14.72
CA ILE A 196 6.99 -10.32 -15.97
C ILE A 196 5.78 -11.19 -15.64
N HIS A 197 4.66 -10.93 -16.33
CA HIS A 197 3.46 -11.75 -16.19
C HIS A 197 3.61 -13.09 -16.90
N ASP A 198 3.37 -14.18 -16.17
CA ASP A 198 3.26 -15.54 -16.71
C ASP A 198 1.82 -16.05 -16.60
N SER A 199 1.12 -16.08 -17.73
CA SER A 199 -0.27 -16.53 -17.78
C SER A 199 -0.46 -18.03 -17.46
N THR A 200 0.63 -18.81 -17.36
CA THR A 200 0.59 -20.24 -17.00
C THR A 200 0.68 -20.46 -15.50
N SER A 201 1.18 -19.48 -14.75
CA SER A 201 1.24 -19.55 -13.27
C SER A 201 -0.14 -19.25 -12.68
N HIS A 202 -0.56 -20.04 -11.68
CA HIS A 202 -1.79 -19.76 -10.94
C HIS A 202 -1.54 -18.78 -9.79
N LEU A 203 -0.32 -18.67 -9.29
CA LEU A 203 0.03 -17.80 -8.16
C LEU A 203 0.00 -16.33 -8.60
N ARG A 204 -0.91 -15.57 -8.04
CA ARG A 204 -1.09 -14.16 -8.34
C ARG A 204 -0.40 -13.29 -7.30
N HIS A 205 0.04 -12.14 -7.71
CA HIS A 205 0.52 -11.10 -6.82
C HIS A 205 -0.48 -9.95 -6.72
N ILE A 206 -0.77 -9.52 -5.50
CA ILE A 206 -1.48 -8.28 -5.22
C ILE A 206 -0.44 -7.18 -5.06
N GLY A 207 -0.44 -6.25 -6.01
CA GLY A 207 0.35 -5.04 -5.90
C GLY A 207 -0.38 -4.03 -5.04
N VAL A 208 0.23 -3.64 -3.93
CA VAL A 208 -0.35 -2.77 -2.89
C VAL A 208 0.15 -1.33 -2.98
N GLY A 209 0.69 -0.97 -4.13
CA GLY A 209 1.29 0.35 -4.36
C GLY A 209 2.55 0.56 -3.51
N CYS A 210 2.88 1.82 -3.23
CA CYS A 210 3.88 2.13 -2.21
C CYS A 210 3.24 1.91 -0.85
N GLU A 211 3.56 0.80 -0.21
CA GLU A 211 3.04 0.48 1.12
C GLU A 211 3.19 1.67 2.08
N ILE A 212 2.08 2.07 2.68
CA ILE A 212 2.06 3.15 3.66
C ILE A 212 2.27 2.54 5.05
N LYS A 213 3.31 2.97 5.75
CA LYS A 213 3.68 2.41 7.06
C LYS A 213 3.33 3.35 8.20
N ILE A 214 2.58 2.83 9.19
CA ILE A 214 2.41 3.51 10.47
C ILE A 214 3.53 3.01 11.40
N LYS A 215 4.43 3.91 11.80
CA LYS A 215 5.52 3.65 12.76
C LYS A 215 5.63 4.82 13.73
N ASP A 216 6.22 4.58 14.90
CA ASP A 216 6.43 5.65 15.88
C ASP A 216 7.26 6.80 15.33
N THR A 217 8.27 6.47 14.53
CA THR A 217 9.19 7.42 13.90
C THR A 217 8.61 8.19 12.72
N ILE A 218 7.43 7.81 12.22
CA ILE A 218 6.78 8.44 11.07
C ILE A 218 5.64 9.35 11.59
N SER A 219 5.68 10.63 11.21
CA SER A 219 4.64 11.57 11.63
C SER A 219 3.29 11.26 10.97
N PHE A 220 2.21 11.58 11.67
CA PHE A 220 0.85 11.47 11.13
C PHE A 220 0.69 12.26 9.82
N SER A 221 1.22 13.48 9.75
CA SER A 221 1.14 14.32 8.54
C SER A 221 1.83 13.69 7.34
N PHE A 222 2.97 13.03 7.55
CA PHE A 222 3.66 12.33 6.46
C PHE A 222 2.86 11.10 5.98
N ILE A 223 2.30 10.30 6.88
CA ILE A 223 1.42 9.19 6.52
C ILE A 223 0.25 9.69 5.67
N MET A 224 -0.41 10.75 6.12
CA MET A 224 -1.56 11.30 5.40
C MET A 224 -1.19 11.99 4.09
N SER A 225 0.04 12.52 3.95
CA SER A 225 0.49 13.01 2.64
C SER A 225 0.58 11.88 1.63
N GLN A 226 1.11 10.71 2.01
CA GLN A 226 1.17 9.54 1.12
C GLN A 226 -0.24 9.05 0.72
N VAL A 227 -1.18 9.02 1.66
CA VAL A 227 -2.59 8.69 1.36
C VAL A 227 -3.19 9.69 0.36
N ASN A 228 -2.99 10.99 0.61
CA ASN A 228 -3.49 12.05 -0.26
C ASN A 228 -2.88 11.98 -1.66
N ASP A 229 -1.59 11.66 -1.78
CA ASP A 229 -0.92 11.54 -3.08
C ASP A 229 -1.57 10.47 -3.94
N VAL A 230 -1.87 9.29 -3.37
CA VAL A 230 -2.57 8.21 -4.09
C VAL A 230 -3.99 8.64 -4.48
N VAL A 231 -4.74 9.22 -3.54
CA VAL A 231 -6.12 9.69 -3.79
C VAL A 231 -6.13 10.73 -4.91
N ASN A 232 -5.26 11.73 -4.83
CA ASN A 232 -5.18 12.79 -5.82
C ASN A 232 -4.76 12.27 -7.20
N ALA A 233 -3.79 11.35 -7.27
CA ALA A 233 -3.33 10.78 -8.52
C ALA A 233 -4.42 9.97 -9.26
N VAL A 234 -5.24 9.23 -8.51
CA VAL A 234 -6.39 8.50 -9.08
C VAL A 234 -7.48 9.48 -9.52
N GLN A 235 -7.84 10.45 -8.66
CA GLN A 235 -8.94 11.38 -8.91
C GLN A 235 -8.66 12.38 -10.03
N SER A 236 -7.42 12.84 -10.17
CA SER A 236 -7.01 13.74 -11.24
C SER A 236 -6.86 13.06 -12.60
N GLY A 237 -6.96 11.71 -12.65
CA GLY A 237 -6.69 10.93 -13.86
C GLY A 237 -5.21 10.80 -14.21
N GLN A 238 -4.33 11.13 -13.28
CA GLN A 238 -2.89 10.90 -13.41
C GLN A 238 -2.60 9.39 -13.46
N TYR A 239 -3.36 8.59 -12.69
CA TYR A 239 -3.34 7.15 -12.78
C TYR A 239 -4.42 6.65 -13.76
N PRO A 240 -4.17 5.52 -14.47
CA PRO A 240 -5.11 4.99 -15.47
C PRO A 240 -6.52 4.79 -14.93
N SER A 241 -7.53 5.25 -15.68
CA SER A 241 -8.94 5.13 -15.26
C SER A 241 -9.47 3.68 -15.28
N ASN A 242 -8.76 2.76 -15.93
CA ASN A 242 -9.06 1.32 -15.96
C ASN A 242 -8.20 0.52 -15.00
N GLY A 243 -7.51 1.18 -14.06
CA GLY A 243 -6.64 0.53 -13.08
C GLY A 243 -7.42 -0.09 -11.92
N PHE A 244 -6.75 -1.00 -11.21
CA PHE A 244 -7.22 -1.59 -9.95
C PHE A 244 -6.20 -1.25 -8.86
N TYR A 245 -6.59 -0.42 -7.91
CA TYR A 245 -5.69 0.17 -6.92
C TYR A 245 -5.97 -0.36 -5.52
N VAL A 246 -5.16 -1.31 -5.07
CA VAL A 246 -5.13 -1.75 -3.68
C VAL A 246 -4.03 -1.00 -2.96
N GLN A 247 -4.35 -0.32 -1.88
CA GLN A 247 -3.40 0.42 -1.05
C GLN A 247 -3.45 -0.11 0.37
N THR A 248 -2.37 -0.75 0.81
CA THR A 248 -2.25 -1.17 2.21
C THR A 248 -1.71 -0.05 3.09
N ILE A 249 -2.23 0.00 4.31
CA ILE A 249 -1.75 0.84 5.40
C ILE A 249 -1.30 -0.10 6.51
N PHE A 250 0.02 -0.26 6.60
CA PHE A 250 0.65 -1.31 7.38
C PHE A 250 1.04 -0.83 8.78
N PHE A 251 0.89 -1.70 9.78
CA PHE A 251 1.42 -1.52 11.12
C PHE A 251 1.81 -2.85 11.77
N GLU A 252 2.78 -2.79 12.68
CA GLU A 252 3.15 -3.93 13.51
C GLU A 252 2.17 -4.11 14.65
N GLN A 253 1.61 -5.31 14.79
CA GLN A 253 0.63 -5.62 15.84
C GLN A 253 1.18 -5.38 17.24
N GLY A 254 2.45 -5.71 17.45
CA GLY A 254 3.13 -5.54 18.75
C GLY A 254 3.14 -4.11 19.25
N ASP A 255 3.25 -3.15 18.34
CA ASP A 255 3.32 -1.73 18.63
C ASP A 255 2.00 -1.18 19.19
N LEU A 256 0.87 -1.87 18.99
CA LEU A 256 -0.42 -1.51 19.59
C LEU A 256 -0.37 -1.48 21.13
N ASN A 257 0.60 -2.14 21.76
CA ASN A 257 0.78 -2.11 23.22
C ASN A 257 1.13 -0.70 23.72
N ASP A 258 1.75 0.13 22.87
CA ASP A 258 1.90 1.55 23.13
C ASP A 258 0.59 2.30 22.82
N THR A 259 0.14 3.10 23.80
CA THR A 259 -1.14 3.82 23.68
C THR A 259 -1.06 4.99 22.70
N ALA A 260 0.09 5.64 22.55
CA ALA A 260 0.26 6.72 21.60
C ALA A 260 0.25 6.17 20.18
N PHE A 261 0.91 5.03 19.96
CA PHE A 261 0.88 4.31 18.68
C PHE A 261 -0.54 3.84 18.32
N TYR A 262 -1.24 3.21 19.28
CA TYR A 262 -2.63 2.80 19.10
C TYR A 262 -3.52 3.98 18.65
N ASN A 263 -3.40 5.13 19.33
CA ASN A 263 -4.16 6.33 18.96
C ASN A 263 -3.78 6.86 17.57
N LYS A 264 -2.52 6.74 17.18
CA LYS A 264 -2.07 7.10 15.82
C LYS A 264 -2.72 6.20 14.76
N VAL A 265 -2.81 4.88 15.00
CA VAL A 265 -3.52 3.95 14.11
C VAL A 265 -4.98 4.37 13.92
N ILE A 266 -5.68 4.67 15.02
CA ILE A 266 -7.07 5.17 14.99
C ILE A 266 -7.17 6.47 14.18
N ALA A 267 -6.30 7.44 14.43
CA ALA A 267 -6.36 8.74 13.74
C ALA A 267 -6.12 8.60 12.22
N VAL A 268 -5.22 7.70 11.81
CA VAL A 268 -5.01 7.39 10.38
C VAL A 268 -6.25 6.72 9.81
N ALA A 269 -6.82 5.73 10.51
CA ALA A 269 -8.02 5.02 10.06
C ALA A 269 -9.21 5.97 9.86
N ASP A 270 -9.44 6.89 10.80
CA ASP A 270 -10.51 7.91 10.67
C ASP A 270 -10.31 8.82 9.48
N SER A 271 -9.07 9.24 9.26
CA SER A 271 -8.74 10.14 8.14
C SER A 271 -8.92 9.44 6.79
N VAL A 272 -8.55 8.17 6.68
CA VAL A 272 -8.78 7.35 5.49
C VAL A 272 -10.27 7.08 5.29
N ASN A 273 -11.00 6.83 6.38
CA ASN A 273 -12.46 6.63 6.32
C ASN A 273 -13.21 7.84 5.75
N ALA A 274 -12.67 9.04 5.90
CA ALA A 274 -13.27 10.23 5.28
C ALA A 274 -13.29 10.12 3.73
N PHE A 275 -12.27 9.53 3.10
CA PHE A 275 -12.26 9.28 1.65
C PHE A 275 -13.27 8.21 1.25
N VAL A 276 -13.46 7.18 2.08
CA VAL A 276 -14.46 6.15 1.85
C VAL A 276 -15.87 6.74 1.95
N MET A 277 -16.14 7.55 2.97
CA MET A 277 -17.41 8.26 3.14
C MET A 277 -17.69 9.25 2.02
N ALA A 278 -16.66 9.84 1.42
CA ALA A 278 -16.76 10.69 0.24
C ALA A 278 -16.99 9.91 -1.07
N GLY A 279 -16.94 8.57 -1.03
CA GLY A 279 -17.17 7.68 -2.18
C GLY A 279 -16.01 7.60 -3.18
N VAL A 280 -14.83 8.14 -2.84
CA VAL A 280 -13.63 8.12 -3.70
C VAL A 280 -12.77 6.88 -3.45
N ALA A 281 -13.01 6.20 -2.35
CA ALA A 281 -12.34 4.96 -1.97
C ALA A 281 -13.36 3.96 -1.39
N GLN A 282 -12.90 2.76 -1.14
CA GLN A 282 -13.65 1.75 -0.39
C GLN A 282 -12.71 0.98 0.54
N TRP A 283 -13.26 0.47 1.64
CA TRP A 283 -12.57 -0.51 2.46
C TRP A 283 -12.64 -1.88 1.79
N SER A 284 -11.53 -2.61 1.83
CA SER A 284 -11.46 -3.95 1.25
C SER A 284 -10.33 -4.73 1.92
N THR A 285 -10.55 -5.98 2.26
CA THR A 285 -9.44 -6.89 2.59
C THR A 285 -8.73 -7.36 1.32
N LEU A 286 -7.53 -7.93 1.46
CA LEU A 286 -6.81 -8.49 0.31
C LEU A 286 -7.64 -9.54 -0.43
N LYS A 287 -8.32 -10.42 0.31
CA LYS A 287 -9.20 -11.44 -0.27
C LYS A 287 -10.41 -10.84 -0.98
N GLN A 288 -11.01 -9.77 -0.43
CA GLN A 288 -12.12 -9.08 -1.09
C GLN A 288 -11.64 -8.41 -2.38
N SER A 289 -10.50 -7.73 -2.36
CA SER A 289 -9.88 -7.12 -3.54
C SER A 289 -9.56 -8.17 -4.61
N TYR A 290 -8.99 -9.30 -4.21
CA TYR A 290 -8.71 -10.42 -5.11
C TYR A 290 -9.98 -10.97 -5.74
N THR A 291 -11.01 -11.22 -4.94
CA THR A 291 -12.30 -11.74 -5.41
C THR A 291 -12.98 -10.76 -6.38
N GLU A 292 -12.97 -9.46 -6.07
CA GLU A 292 -13.52 -8.42 -6.94
C GLU A 292 -12.78 -8.34 -8.27
N TRP A 293 -11.45 -8.40 -8.23
CA TRP A 293 -10.63 -8.41 -9.43
C TRP A 293 -10.94 -9.63 -10.33
N GLU A 294 -11.08 -10.83 -9.75
CA GLU A 294 -11.44 -12.03 -10.52
C GLU A 294 -12.84 -11.93 -11.14
N THR A 295 -13.82 -11.48 -10.37
CA THR A 295 -15.24 -11.60 -10.74
C THR A 295 -15.75 -10.39 -11.53
N ILE A 296 -15.29 -9.18 -11.26
CA ILE A 296 -15.75 -7.94 -11.88
C ILE A 296 -14.80 -7.48 -12.99
N TYR A 297 -13.48 -7.61 -12.76
CA TYR A 297 -12.45 -7.18 -13.70
C TYR A 297 -11.95 -8.33 -14.60
N ASN A 298 -12.61 -9.52 -14.56
CA ASN A 298 -12.29 -10.69 -15.36
C ASN A 298 -10.82 -11.11 -15.27
N ALA A 299 -10.21 -10.97 -14.11
CA ALA A 299 -8.81 -11.26 -13.84
C ALA A 299 -7.84 -10.56 -14.83
N GLN A 300 -8.21 -9.38 -15.32
CA GLN A 300 -7.37 -8.64 -16.28
C GLN A 300 -6.10 -8.17 -15.57
N VAL A 301 -4.94 -8.49 -16.15
CA VAL A 301 -3.64 -8.07 -15.63
C VAL A 301 -3.53 -6.56 -15.63
N PHE A 302 -3.08 -6.03 -14.49
CA PHE A 302 -2.80 -4.63 -14.32
C PHE A 302 -1.54 -4.48 -13.47
N GLN A 303 -0.62 -3.63 -13.91
CA GLN A 303 0.58 -3.22 -13.17
C GLN A 303 0.78 -1.73 -13.35
N TRP A 304 0.89 -1.01 -12.25
CA TRP A 304 1.17 0.42 -12.28
C TRP A 304 2.13 0.78 -11.14
N GLU A 305 3.30 1.32 -11.48
CA GLU A 305 4.30 1.69 -10.49
C GLU A 305 3.82 2.90 -9.68
N CYS A 306 3.79 2.77 -8.35
CA CYS A 306 3.51 3.88 -7.47
C CYS A 306 4.72 4.84 -7.43
N GLY A 307 4.49 6.11 -7.30
CA GLY A 307 5.57 7.11 -7.29
C GLY A 307 6.13 7.42 -8.69
N GLN A 308 5.73 6.72 -9.73
CA GLN A 308 5.56 7.38 -11.00
C GLN A 308 4.34 8.31 -10.87
N MET A 309 4.44 9.30 -9.98
CA MET A 309 3.94 10.58 -10.40
C MET A 309 4.61 10.76 -11.76
N SER A 310 3.86 10.56 -12.81
CA SER A 310 4.24 11.18 -14.04
C SER A 310 3.98 12.68 -13.86
N ILE A 311 4.83 13.34 -13.12
CA ILE A 311 5.56 14.34 -13.85
C ILE A 311 6.16 13.48 -14.97
N LYS A 312 5.51 13.46 -16.13
CA LYS A 312 6.26 13.43 -17.35
C LYS A 312 7.18 14.62 -17.21
N ILE A 313 8.30 14.45 -16.54
CA ILE A 313 9.50 15.09 -16.95
C ILE A 313 9.60 14.52 -18.35
N ASN A 314 8.99 15.22 -19.30
CA ASN A 314 9.37 15.06 -20.69
C ASN A 314 10.87 14.99 -20.59
N GLU A 315 11.50 13.91 -21.04
CA GLU A 315 12.97 13.85 -21.14
C GLU A 315 13.48 15.08 -21.91
N THR A 316 12.60 15.71 -22.69
CA THR A 316 12.71 17.08 -23.21
C THR A 316 12.84 18.15 -22.13
N ALA A 317 12.25 18.04 -20.95
CA ALA A 317 12.34 19.12 -19.93
C ALA A 317 13.70 19.15 -19.22
N SER A 318 14.34 18.00 -18.96
CA SER A 318 15.72 17.96 -18.46
C SER A 318 16.73 18.47 -19.50
N GLN A 319 16.36 18.56 -20.76
CA GLN A 319 17.14 19.20 -21.82
C GLN A 319 16.88 20.71 -21.91
N LEU A 320 15.80 21.23 -21.32
CA LEU A 320 15.42 22.65 -21.45
C LEU A 320 15.94 23.53 -20.33
N ILE A 321 16.30 22.97 -19.18
CA ILE A 321 16.80 23.73 -18.02
C ILE A 321 17.90 22.98 -17.29
N THR A 322 18.89 23.72 -16.81
CA THR A 322 19.89 23.24 -15.84
C THR A 322 19.81 24.11 -14.59
N VAL A 323 19.77 23.49 -13.42
CA VAL A 323 19.67 24.18 -12.13
C VAL A 323 20.92 23.89 -11.30
N TYR A 324 21.63 24.92 -10.89
CA TYR A 324 22.89 24.80 -10.13
C TYR A 324 23.19 26.05 -9.28
N PRO A 325 24.04 25.93 -8.22
CA PRO A 325 24.52 24.68 -7.64
C PRO A 325 23.39 23.95 -6.89
N VAL A 326 23.47 22.63 -6.83
CA VAL A 326 22.55 21.80 -6.01
C VAL A 326 23.41 20.78 -5.25
N PRO A 327 23.49 20.83 -3.90
CA PRO A 327 22.83 21.78 -3.00
C PRO A 327 23.32 23.22 -3.16
N SER A 328 22.50 24.20 -2.73
CA SER A 328 22.77 25.63 -2.83
C SER A 328 22.81 26.31 -1.47
N SER A 329 23.76 27.22 -1.26
CA SER A 329 23.82 28.09 -0.06
C SER A 329 22.92 29.34 -0.17
N GLY A 330 21.89 29.29 -1.02
CA GLY A 330 20.90 30.35 -1.14
C GLY A 330 20.86 31.11 -2.45
N LYS A 331 21.91 31.02 -3.29
CA LYS A 331 21.89 31.53 -4.66
C LYS A 331 21.87 30.39 -5.63
N ILE A 332 20.86 30.36 -6.49
CA ILE A 332 20.64 29.27 -7.45
C ILE A 332 20.43 29.85 -8.85
N ILE A 333 21.01 29.22 -9.83
CA ILE A 333 20.90 29.63 -11.23
C ILE A 333 20.01 28.67 -11.97
N PHE A 334 19.04 29.21 -12.69
CA PHE A 334 18.16 28.51 -13.61
C PHE A 334 18.61 28.86 -15.05
N ASP A 335 19.28 27.93 -15.68
CA ASP A 335 19.86 28.06 -17.00
C ASP A 335 18.92 27.46 -18.04
N LEU A 336 18.12 28.32 -18.70
CA LEU A 336 17.14 27.90 -19.69
C LEU A 336 17.84 27.81 -21.08
N LYS A 337 17.61 26.72 -21.75
CA LYS A 337 18.10 26.53 -23.15
C LYS A 337 17.18 27.14 -24.20
N SER A 338 15.94 27.51 -23.78
CA SER A 338 14.98 28.18 -24.64
C SER A 338 15.15 29.70 -24.56
N SER A 339 14.95 30.41 -25.68
CA SER A 339 15.03 31.90 -25.74
C SER A 339 13.70 32.58 -25.42
N GLY A 340 12.61 31.85 -25.17
CA GLY A 340 11.31 32.42 -24.82
C GLY A 340 11.23 32.86 -23.36
N VAL A 341 10.40 33.90 -23.10
CA VAL A 341 10.09 34.33 -21.73
C VAL A 341 9.18 33.27 -21.08
N GLN A 342 9.56 32.85 -19.89
CA GLN A 342 8.80 31.89 -19.09
C GLN A 342 8.62 32.44 -17.68
N GLU A 343 7.59 31.98 -16.99
CA GLU A 343 7.36 32.27 -15.59
C GLU A 343 8.01 31.19 -14.74
N LEU A 344 8.92 31.57 -13.84
CA LEU A 344 9.52 30.72 -12.84
C LEU A 344 8.81 30.91 -11.52
N GLU A 345 8.26 29.82 -10.99
CA GLU A 345 7.71 29.76 -9.64
C GLU A 345 8.56 28.79 -8.80
N VAL A 346 8.82 29.18 -7.55
CA VAL A 346 9.51 28.31 -6.57
C VAL A 346 8.63 28.15 -5.34
N TYR A 347 8.49 26.94 -4.89
CA TYR A 347 7.67 26.56 -3.74
C TYR A 347 8.53 25.90 -2.67
N ASN A 348 8.18 26.14 -1.41
CA ASN A 348 8.77 25.37 -0.31
C ASN A 348 8.10 23.98 -0.18
N GLN A 349 8.59 23.15 0.72
CA GLN A 349 8.08 21.80 0.95
C GLN A 349 6.62 21.74 1.46
N GLU A 350 6.06 22.88 1.89
CA GLU A 350 4.64 23.02 2.29
C GLU A 350 3.75 23.42 1.11
N GLY A 351 4.31 23.55 -0.10
CA GLY A 351 3.62 24.01 -1.30
C GLY A 351 3.35 25.51 -1.33
N LYS A 352 3.97 26.29 -0.43
CA LYS A 352 3.85 27.75 -0.42
C LYS A 352 4.78 28.37 -1.46
N LEU A 353 4.22 29.22 -2.32
CA LEU A 353 4.98 30.02 -3.27
C LEU A 353 5.93 30.97 -2.52
N VAL A 354 7.24 30.86 -2.79
CA VAL A 354 8.30 31.67 -2.16
C VAL A 354 9.00 32.61 -3.14
N LEU A 355 8.97 32.30 -4.44
CA LEU A 355 9.51 33.15 -5.49
C LEU A 355 8.65 32.99 -6.75
N GLN A 356 8.38 34.11 -7.42
CA GLN A 356 7.77 34.16 -8.74
C GLN A 356 8.45 35.25 -9.56
N LYS A 357 8.95 34.89 -10.74
CA LYS A 357 9.57 35.87 -11.64
C LYS A 357 9.59 35.38 -13.08
N GLN A 358 9.65 36.33 -14.02
CA GLN A 358 9.90 36.01 -15.42
C GLN A 358 11.38 35.73 -15.66
N VAL A 359 11.66 34.70 -16.44
CA VAL A 359 13.00 34.24 -16.80
C VAL A 359 13.10 33.96 -18.29
N SER A 360 14.29 34.12 -18.87
CA SER A 360 14.53 33.79 -20.27
C SER A 360 16.01 33.52 -20.53
N GLY A 361 16.32 32.54 -21.38
CA GLY A 361 17.70 32.18 -21.70
C GLY A 361 18.53 31.74 -20.51
N PRO A 362 19.86 31.71 -20.62
CA PRO A 362 20.75 31.26 -19.56
C PRO A 362 20.95 32.30 -18.44
N GLY A 363 21.40 31.84 -17.25
CA GLY A 363 21.91 32.67 -16.18
C GLY A 363 20.89 33.34 -15.27
N ASN A 364 19.67 32.83 -15.16
CA ASN A 364 18.65 33.44 -14.28
C ASN A 364 18.91 33.10 -12.81
N GLU A 365 19.51 34.04 -12.06
CA GLU A 365 19.76 33.87 -10.62
C GLU A 365 18.48 34.07 -9.80
N ALA A 366 18.23 33.17 -8.86
CA ALA A 366 17.27 33.31 -7.77
C ALA A 366 18.04 33.43 -6.45
N ASP A 367 17.70 34.47 -5.66
CA ASP A 367 18.26 34.66 -4.32
C ASP A 367 17.24 34.18 -3.27
N LEU A 368 17.60 33.07 -2.64
CA LEU A 368 16.75 32.40 -1.63
C LEU A 368 17.41 32.40 -0.24
N ARG A 369 18.46 33.23 -0.01
CA ARG A 369 19.19 33.28 1.26
C ARG A 369 18.34 33.67 2.47
N SER A 370 17.19 34.28 2.24
CA SER A 370 16.23 34.59 3.32
C SER A 370 15.29 33.46 3.69
N PHE A 371 15.35 32.34 3.00
CA PHE A 371 14.49 31.19 3.24
C PHE A 371 15.25 30.08 3.96
N PRO A 372 14.59 29.26 4.78
CA PRO A 372 15.21 28.16 5.53
C PRO A 372 15.76 27.08 4.59
N GLY A 373 16.82 26.39 5.06
CA GLY A 373 17.32 25.20 4.39
C GLY A 373 16.23 24.12 4.24
N GLY A 374 16.26 23.40 3.14
CA GLY A 374 15.28 22.35 2.85
C GLY A 374 15.12 22.03 1.36
N ILE A 375 14.11 21.24 1.03
CA ILE A 375 13.76 20.93 -0.35
C ILE A 375 12.82 22.00 -0.88
N TYR A 376 13.12 22.48 -2.09
CA TYR A 376 12.30 23.42 -2.84
C TYR A 376 11.92 22.81 -4.18
N LEU A 377 10.71 23.11 -4.63
CA LEU A 377 10.21 22.73 -5.95
C LEU A 377 10.21 23.96 -6.84
N TYR A 378 10.49 23.80 -8.11
CA TYR A 378 10.33 24.85 -9.09
C TYR A 378 9.46 24.42 -10.25
N ARG A 379 8.77 25.39 -10.85
CA ARG A 379 7.95 25.24 -12.04
C ARG A 379 8.29 26.36 -13.02
N LEU A 380 8.40 26.00 -14.28
CA LEU A 380 8.46 26.92 -15.41
C LEU A 380 7.20 26.77 -16.25
N SER A 381 6.60 27.86 -16.63
CA SER A 381 5.42 27.87 -17.49
C SER A 381 5.50 28.94 -18.57
N ASN A 382 4.84 28.69 -19.69
CA ASN A 382 4.66 29.64 -20.77
C ASN A 382 3.18 29.63 -21.17
N HIS A 383 2.49 30.77 -21.02
CA HIS A 383 1.06 30.96 -21.35
C HIS A 383 0.17 29.82 -20.83
N GLU A 384 0.27 29.47 -19.54
CA GLU A 384 -0.49 28.43 -18.82
C GLU A 384 -0.03 26.98 -19.12
N GLU A 385 0.91 26.77 -20.01
CA GLU A 385 1.49 25.45 -20.24
C GLU A 385 2.77 25.27 -19.44
N ILE A 386 2.84 24.21 -18.63
CA ILE A 386 4.05 23.87 -17.84
C ILE A 386 5.10 23.32 -18.80
N THR A 387 6.26 23.97 -18.85
CA THR A 387 7.37 23.63 -19.75
C THR A 387 8.45 22.83 -19.04
N ALA A 388 8.68 23.06 -17.73
CA ALA A 388 9.60 22.29 -16.91
C ALA A 388 9.26 22.39 -15.42
N GLU A 389 9.54 21.34 -14.67
CA GLU A 389 9.44 21.30 -13.22
C GLU A 389 10.64 20.53 -12.65
N GLY A 390 10.97 20.76 -11.39
CA GLY A 390 12.01 20.01 -10.71
C GLY A 390 12.17 20.42 -9.25
N LYS A 391 13.24 19.93 -8.63
CA LYS A 391 13.55 20.20 -7.23
C LYS A 391 15.02 20.53 -7.04
N PHE A 392 15.31 21.28 -5.99
CA PHE A 392 16.68 21.52 -5.51
C PHE A 392 16.73 21.57 -3.98
N ILE A 393 17.93 21.52 -3.43
CA ILE A 393 18.19 21.57 -1.99
C ILE A 393 18.86 22.90 -1.67
N LEU A 394 18.29 23.60 -0.67
CA LEU A 394 18.88 24.77 -0.04
C LEU A 394 19.51 24.34 1.29
N GLU A 395 20.77 24.73 1.56
CA GLU A 395 21.50 24.45 2.80
C GLU A 395 21.41 25.60 3.80
#